data_582f9de5a6b9922b93b390ebd38c4a19
#
_entry.id   582f9de5a6b9922b93b390ebd38c4a19
#
_cell.length_a   1.000
_cell.length_b   1.000
_cell.length_c   1.000
_cell.angle_alpha   90.00
_cell.angle_beta   90.00
_cell.angle_gamma   90.00
#
_symmetry.space_group_name_H-M   'P 1'
#
loop_
_entity.id
_entity.type
_entity.pdbx_description
1 polymer ?
#
loop_
_entity_poly.entity_id
_entity_poly.type
_entity_poly.pdbx_seq_one_letter_code
_entity_poly.pdbx_strand_id
1 'polypeptide(L)'
;MMNAFSRRQFLLGGLVLAGTGAVAACTSDPGPAASAPGSSLRPTPTPTALGEPTVRRTLNARPLSLDIGGIEAKTWGYVSDTGDAAIEATAGDVLQVDITNELPESTSIHWHGIALHNAADGVPGMTQDPIEPGESFSYVFEVPHGGTYFYHSHSGLQLDRGLHAPLIVRDPQDAEDQDVEWTIVLDDWVDGIQGTPDDELDKLTGMGSGDHNGKKGMGGHGHMMHGTPDRVLGGDAGDVMYPHYLINGRIPRAHRTFEARPGDKARLRFINAGADTIFKVALGGHRMTVTHTDGFPVQPWETESIYLSMGERVDVEVILDDGIFPLTALAVGKDDRAFAVIRTAGGQAPHPDVDFPELSSTGLLLSSLKPADRALLPEDTPDREVSIDLGGQMMPYEWSILTDGQSSSATVQEGQRLRMVMRNRTMMPHPMHIHGHTWALPGSGGLRKDTVLLRHGETMIADLIADNPGEWAFHCHNAYHMETGMFSSLRYE
;
A
#
# COMPACT_ATOMS: atom_id res chain seq x y z
N MET A 1 16.07 -24.88 16.53
CA MET A 1 16.02 -24.76 15.07
C MET A 1 14.56 -24.96 14.67
N MET A 2 13.81 -23.90 14.61
CA MET A 2 12.42 -23.90 14.14
C MET A 2 12.46 -23.30 12.74
N ASN A 3 12.10 -24.09 11.74
CA ASN A 3 11.97 -23.61 10.37
C ASN A 3 10.76 -22.68 10.29
N ALA A 4 11.00 -21.43 9.95
CA ALA A 4 9.93 -20.53 9.52
C ALA A 4 9.42 -21.05 8.17
N PHE A 5 8.15 -21.43 8.11
CA PHE A 5 7.49 -21.81 6.87
C PHE A 5 6.94 -20.54 6.22
N SER A 6 7.38 -20.25 4.98
CA SER A 6 6.72 -19.22 4.17
C SER A 6 5.31 -19.65 3.77
N ARG A 7 4.41 -18.73 3.49
CA ARG A 7 3.05 -19.02 2.98
C ARG A 7 3.04 -19.96 1.76
N ARG A 8 4.08 -19.95 0.95
CA ARG A 8 4.27 -20.90 -0.18
C ARG A 8 4.27 -22.37 0.24
N GLN A 9 4.76 -22.71 1.44
CA GLN A 9 4.79 -24.09 1.93
C GLN A 9 3.43 -24.57 2.46
N PHE A 10 2.50 -23.63 2.76
CA PHE A 10 1.16 -23.96 3.23
C PHE A 10 0.26 -24.51 2.12
N LEU A 11 0.48 -24.10 0.86
CA LEU A 11 -0.35 -24.50 -0.29
C LEU A 11 0.05 -25.85 -0.92
N LEU A 12 1.24 -26.41 -0.59
CA LEU A 12 1.76 -27.64 -1.19
C LEU A 12 1.70 -28.88 -0.30
N GLY A 13 1.20 -28.78 0.93
CA GLY A 13 1.25 -29.84 1.97
C GLY A 13 0.05 -30.79 2.09
N GLY A 14 -0.84 -30.83 1.16
CA GLY A 14 -2.07 -31.65 1.22
C GLY A 14 -2.02 -32.92 0.39
N LEU A 15 -1.33 -33.99 0.83
CA LEU A 15 -1.72 -35.37 0.52
C LEU A 15 -0.94 -36.42 1.36
N VAL A 16 -1.72 -37.33 2.01
CA VAL A 16 -1.46 -38.73 2.41
C VAL A 16 -0.56 -38.95 3.65
N LEU A 17 -0.97 -39.63 4.71
CA LEU A 17 -1.49 -40.99 4.94
C LEU A 17 -1.81 -41.22 6.43
N ALA A 18 -2.85 -41.98 6.67
CA ALA A 18 -3.20 -42.53 7.99
C ALA A 18 -2.21 -43.62 8.43
N GLY A 19 -1.78 -43.58 9.69
CA GLY A 19 -1.04 -44.65 10.34
C GLY A 19 -1.12 -44.53 11.85
N THR A 20 -1.81 -45.52 12.47
CA THR A 20 -2.05 -45.68 13.92
C THR A 20 -0.75 -45.98 14.68
N GLY A 21 -0.56 -45.31 15.84
CA GLY A 21 0.45 -45.70 16.80
C GLY A 21 0.44 -44.79 18.04
N ALA A 22 -0.17 -45.27 19.12
CA ALA A 22 -0.20 -44.62 20.42
C ALA A 22 1.10 -44.81 21.18
N VAL A 23 1.70 -43.72 21.71
CA VAL A 23 2.49 -43.74 22.96
C VAL A 23 2.44 -42.36 23.63
N ALA A 24 2.47 -42.37 24.96
CA ALA A 24 2.09 -41.33 25.90
C ALA A 24 3.02 -40.12 26.05
N ALA A 25 2.39 -39.01 26.31
CA ALA A 25 2.64 -37.91 27.24
C ALA A 25 4.09 -37.38 27.46
N CYS A 26 4.29 -36.12 27.05
CA CYS A 26 4.83 -35.07 27.92
C CYS A 26 4.30 -33.72 27.41
N THR A 27 3.62 -32.99 28.28
CA THR A 27 2.99 -31.71 28.04
C THR A 27 4.02 -30.59 27.92
N SER A 28 4.10 -29.96 26.77
CA SER A 28 4.55 -28.59 26.61
C SER A 28 3.55 -27.93 25.65
N ASP A 29 2.86 -26.89 26.14
CA ASP A 29 1.88 -26.12 25.41
C ASP A 29 2.49 -25.56 24.11
N PRO A 30 1.98 -25.87 22.96
CA PRO A 30 2.31 -25.13 21.75
C PRO A 30 1.41 -23.90 21.67
N GLY A 31 1.99 -22.73 21.46
CA GLY A 31 1.25 -21.52 21.12
C GLY A 31 0.27 -21.70 19.95
N PRO A 32 -0.65 -20.78 19.74
CA PRO A 32 -1.77 -20.96 18.84
C PRO A 32 -1.31 -21.36 17.45
N ALA A 33 -1.69 -22.57 17.04
CA ALA A 33 -1.45 -23.10 15.73
C ALA A 33 -2.16 -22.23 14.69
N ALA A 34 -1.43 -21.83 13.66
CA ALA A 34 -2.03 -21.36 12.42
C ALA A 34 -3.11 -22.37 11.98
N SER A 35 -4.26 -21.86 11.57
CA SER A 35 -5.45 -22.61 11.22
C SER A 35 -5.14 -23.79 10.31
N ALA A 36 -5.65 -24.95 10.64
CA ALA A 36 -5.45 -26.17 9.86
C ALA A 36 -6.05 -26.02 8.45
N PRO A 37 -5.42 -26.58 7.39
CA PRO A 37 -6.02 -26.61 6.07
C PRO A 37 -7.29 -27.44 6.10
N GLY A 38 -8.42 -26.85 5.69
CA GLY A 38 -9.71 -27.52 5.62
C GLY A 38 -10.83 -26.88 6.44
N SER A 39 -10.57 -25.77 7.14
CA SER A 39 -11.63 -24.95 7.70
C SER A 39 -12.17 -24.05 6.59
N SER A 40 -13.35 -24.36 6.06
CA SER A 40 -14.10 -23.43 5.23
C SER A 40 -14.23 -22.12 6.02
N LEU A 41 -13.72 -21.02 5.45
CA LEU A 41 -13.90 -19.69 6.00
C LEU A 41 -15.41 -19.52 6.28
N ARG A 42 -15.76 -19.08 7.49
CA ARG A 42 -17.14 -18.69 7.75
C ARG A 42 -17.37 -17.41 6.96
N PRO A 43 -18.24 -17.40 5.93
CA PRO A 43 -18.52 -16.18 5.22
C PRO A 43 -19.08 -15.16 6.22
N THR A 44 -18.43 -14.00 6.30
CA THR A 44 -19.04 -12.85 6.97
C THR A 44 -20.32 -12.53 6.21
N PRO A 45 -21.47 -12.31 6.87
CA PRO A 45 -22.71 -12.08 6.16
C PRO A 45 -22.56 -10.89 5.21
N THR A 46 -22.81 -11.11 3.92
CA THR A 46 -23.01 -10.01 2.98
C THR A 46 -24.14 -9.13 3.52
N PRO A 47 -23.99 -7.80 3.57
CA PRO A 47 -25.08 -6.94 4.00
C PRO A 47 -26.34 -7.27 3.21
N THR A 48 -27.44 -7.46 3.90
CA THR A 48 -28.72 -7.91 3.33
C THR A 48 -29.40 -6.88 2.41
N ALA A 49 -28.75 -5.75 2.12
CA ALA A 49 -29.32 -4.62 1.40
C ALA A 49 -28.30 -3.79 0.61
N LEU A 50 -27.36 -4.41 -0.09
CA LEU A 50 -26.70 -3.67 -1.17
C LEU A 50 -27.72 -3.39 -2.27
N GLY A 51 -27.79 -2.12 -2.75
CA GLY A 51 -28.59 -1.76 -3.92
C GLY A 51 -28.11 -2.51 -5.17
N GLU A 52 -28.85 -2.34 -6.28
CA GLU A 52 -28.36 -2.81 -7.58
C GLU A 52 -27.06 -2.07 -7.93
N PRO A 53 -26.05 -2.75 -8.47
CA PRO A 53 -24.80 -2.14 -8.87
C PRO A 53 -25.00 -0.99 -9.87
N THR A 54 -24.51 0.20 -9.49
CA THR A 54 -24.57 1.42 -10.31
C THR A 54 -23.35 1.55 -11.21
N VAL A 55 -22.20 0.95 -10.80
CA VAL A 55 -20.95 0.90 -11.59
C VAL A 55 -20.56 -0.56 -11.77
N ARG A 56 -20.37 -0.99 -13.03
CA ARG A 56 -19.91 -2.35 -13.36
C ARG A 56 -18.60 -2.28 -14.13
N ARG A 57 -17.66 -3.16 -13.79
CA ARG A 57 -16.38 -3.31 -14.48
C ARG A 57 -16.03 -4.79 -14.62
N THR A 58 -15.33 -5.09 -15.70
CA THR A 58 -14.74 -6.41 -15.94
C THR A 58 -13.23 -6.25 -16.02
N LEU A 59 -12.51 -7.05 -15.26
CA LEU A 59 -11.04 -7.06 -15.19
C LEU A 59 -10.51 -8.46 -15.51
N ASN A 60 -9.36 -8.51 -16.17
CA ASN A 60 -8.57 -9.72 -16.29
C ASN A 60 -7.21 -9.46 -15.64
N ALA A 61 -6.84 -10.23 -14.62
CA ALA A 61 -5.48 -10.28 -14.11
C ALA A 61 -4.67 -11.22 -15.00
N ARG A 62 -3.67 -10.71 -15.74
CA ARG A 62 -2.95 -11.51 -16.71
C ARG A 62 -1.50 -11.08 -16.94
N PRO A 63 -0.66 -11.99 -17.48
CA PRO A 63 0.65 -11.61 -18.00
C PRO A 63 0.49 -10.63 -19.18
N LEU A 64 1.37 -9.64 -19.23
CA LEU A 64 1.42 -8.65 -20.30
C LEU A 64 2.85 -8.13 -20.53
N SER A 65 3.04 -7.43 -21.63
CA SER A 65 4.24 -6.64 -21.90
C SER A 65 3.91 -5.17 -21.72
N LEU A 66 4.64 -4.50 -20.83
CA LEU A 66 4.50 -3.07 -20.55
C LEU A 66 5.72 -2.32 -21.09
N ASP A 67 5.50 -1.35 -21.99
CA ASP A 67 6.53 -0.40 -22.37
C ASP A 67 6.62 0.72 -21.32
N ILE A 68 7.66 0.70 -20.48
CA ILE A 68 7.88 1.72 -19.45
C ILE A 68 8.67 2.94 -19.96
N GLY A 69 8.88 3.04 -21.26
CA GLY A 69 9.61 4.15 -21.91
C GLY A 69 10.74 3.69 -22.80
N GLY A 70 10.46 2.79 -23.75
CA GLY A 70 11.42 2.14 -24.65
C GLY A 70 12.14 0.95 -23.99
N ILE A 71 11.67 0.51 -22.85
CA ILE A 71 12.03 -0.75 -22.19
C ILE A 71 10.75 -1.58 -22.08
N GLU A 72 10.76 -2.78 -22.65
CA GLU A 72 9.67 -3.74 -22.58
C GLU A 72 9.84 -4.61 -21.32
N ALA A 73 8.96 -4.45 -20.34
CA ALA A 73 8.89 -5.27 -19.15
C ALA A 73 7.84 -6.38 -19.34
N LYS A 74 8.24 -7.64 -19.14
CA LYS A 74 7.30 -8.77 -19.09
C LYS A 74 6.81 -8.91 -17.66
N THR A 75 5.55 -8.57 -17.44
CA THR A 75 4.99 -8.42 -16.11
C THR A 75 3.55 -8.91 -16.07
N TRP A 76 2.85 -8.60 -15.00
CA TRP A 76 1.43 -8.84 -14.82
C TRP A 76 0.67 -7.52 -14.68
N GLY A 77 -0.63 -7.54 -14.89
CA GLY A 77 -1.45 -6.35 -14.68
C GLY A 77 -2.93 -6.65 -14.83
N TYR A 78 -3.72 -5.70 -14.37
CA TYR A 78 -5.16 -5.69 -14.62
C TYR A 78 -5.44 -5.07 -15.99
N VAL A 79 -6.26 -5.74 -16.76
CA VAL A 79 -6.73 -5.25 -18.08
C VAL A 79 -8.25 -5.24 -18.04
N SER A 80 -8.83 -4.07 -18.28
CA SER A 80 -10.28 -3.94 -18.38
C SER A 80 -10.80 -4.13 -19.81
N ASP A 81 -12.08 -4.31 -19.95
CA ASP A 81 -12.79 -4.32 -21.23
C ASP A 81 -12.72 -2.96 -21.95
N THR A 82 -12.48 -1.87 -21.24
CA THR A 82 -12.31 -0.51 -21.78
C THR A 82 -10.86 -0.17 -22.11
N GLY A 83 -9.90 -1.03 -21.74
CA GLY A 83 -8.47 -0.83 -21.93
C GLY A 83 -7.77 -0.08 -20.79
N ASP A 84 -8.52 0.64 -19.93
CA ASP A 84 -8.00 1.31 -18.74
C ASP A 84 -8.52 0.60 -17.49
N ALA A 85 -7.60 0.20 -16.61
CA ALA A 85 -7.94 -0.46 -15.35
C ALA A 85 -8.40 0.52 -14.25
N ALA A 86 -8.22 1.82 -14.42
CA ALA A 86 -8.72 2.82 -13.48
C ALA A 86 -10.25 2.77 -13.38
N ILE A 87 -10.77 2.83 -12.15
CA ILE A 87 -12.20 2.84 -11.86
C ILE A 87 -12.59 4.21 -11.33
N GLU A 88 -13.67 4.78 -11.90
CA GLU A 88 -14.32 5.98 -11.36
C GLU A 88 -15.71 5.62 -10.84
N ALA A 89 -16.06 6.18 -9.69
CA ALA A 89 -17.36 6.06 -9.03
C ALA A 89 -17.71 7.34 -8.27
N THR A 90 -18.91 7.43 -7.74
CA THR A 90 -19.37 8.51 -6.85
C THR A 90 -19.68 7.92 -5.47
N ALA A 91 -19.43 8.67 -4.39
CA ALA A 91 -19.77 8.22 -3.03
C ALA A 91 -21.26 7.82 -2.94
N GLY A 92 -21.51 6.63 -2.41
CA GLY A 92 -22.81 5.97 -2.39
C GLY A 92 -23.10 5.05 -3.57
N ASP A 93 -22.22 4.99 -4.58
CA ASP A 93 -22.33 3.99 -5.65
C ASP A 93 -22.10 2.58 -5.11
N VAL A 94 -22.80 1.62 -5.71
CA VAL A 94 -22.53 0.20 -5.53
C VAL A 94 -21.71 -0.28 -6.73
N LEU A 95 -20.47 -0.71 -6.46
CA LEU A 95 -19.59 -1.28 -7.47
C LEU A 95 -19.83 -2.78 -7.59
N GLN A 96 -19.85 -3.27 -8.83
CA GLN A 96 -19.64 -4.67 -9.17
C GLN A 96 -18.39 -4.77 -10.04
N VAL A 97 -17.40 -5.52 -9.60
CA VAL A 97 -16.17 -5.78 -10.35
C VAL A 97 -16.01 -7.27 -10.52
N ASP A 98 -16.16 -7.72 -11.75
CA ASP A 98 -15.98 -9.12 -12.13
C ASP A 98 -14.54 -9.31 -12.63
N ILE A 99 -13.75 -10.13 -11.91
CA ILE A 99 -12.37 -10.43 -12.29
C ILE A 99 -12.22 -11.88 -12.76
N THR A 100 -11.43 -12.08 -13.80
CA THR A 100 -10.95 -13.40 -14.23
C THR A 100 -9.44 -13.48 -14.02
N ASN A 101 -8.98 -14.54 -13.38
CA ASN A 101 -7.57 -14.80 -13.17
C ASN A 101 -6.96 -15.57 -14.35
N GLU A 102 -6.23 -14.90 -15.21
CA GLU A 102 -5.44 -15.48 -16.32
C GLU A 102 -3.94 -15.58 -15.96
N LEU A 103 -3.57 -15.37 -14.69
CA LEU A 103 -2.20 -15.53 -14.20
C LEU A 103 -1.85 -17.02 -14.02
N PRO A 104 -0.55 -17.36 -13.96
CA PRO A 104 -0.11 -18.72 -13.62
C PRO A 104 -0.23 -19.08 -12.14
N GLU A 105 -0.61 -18.12 -11.28
CA GLU A 105 -0.74 -18.26 -9.84
C GLU A 105 -2.09 -17.71 -9.37
N SER A 106 -2.51 -18.08 -8.16
CA SER A 106 -3.72 -17.53 -7.55
C SER A 106 -3.55 -16.04 -7.22
N THR A 107 -4.65 -15.30 -7.25
CA THR A 107 -4.68 -13.85 -7.00
C THR A 107 -5.89 -13.44 -6.18
N SER A 108 -5.98 -12.13 -5.88
CA SER A 108 -7.16 -11.48 -5.29
C SER A 108 -7.12 -9.99 -5.60
N ILE A 109 -8.18 -9.25 -5.26
CA ILE A 109 -8.17 -7.78 -5.25
C ILE A 109 -8.55 -7.28 -3.87
N HIS A 110 -7.66 -6.50 -3.27
CA HIS A 110 -7.96 -5.66 -2.11
C HIS A 110 -8.26 -4.22 -2.56
N TRP A 111 -9.27 -3.62 -1.95
CA TRP A 111 -9.77 -2.26 -2.24
C TRP A 111 -9.24 -1.31 -1.19
N HIS A 112 -8.01 -0.84 -1.39
CA HIS A 112 -7.24 -0.10 -0.40
C HIS A 112 -7.93 1.20 0.04
N GLY A 113 -8.21 1.29 1.33
CA GLY A 113 -8.79 2.46 1.98
C GLY A 113 -10.32 2.56 1.91
N ILE A 114 -11.00 1.64 1.24
CA ILE A 114 -12.47 1.61 1.18
C ILE A 114 -13.03 0.90 2.43
N ALA A 115 -13.96 1.56 3.13
CA ALA A 115 -14.71 0.97 4.24
C ALA A 115 -15.86 0.10 3.71
N LEU A 116 -15.52 -0.97 3.01
CA LEU A 116 -16.45 -1.95 2.47
C LEU A 116 -16.78 -3.04 3.50
N HIS A 117 -17.76 -3.91 3.21
CA HIS A 117 -18.03 -5.05 4.06
C HIS A 117 -16.95 -6.14 3.94
N ASN A 118 -16.70 -6.87 5.02
CA ASN A 118 -15.57 -7.79 5.17
C ASN A 118 -15.45 -8.85 4.06
N ALA A 119 -16.58 -9.40 3.57
CA ALA A 119 -16.55 -10.42 2.51
C ALA A 119 -16.05 -9.92 1.15
N ALA A 120 -15.93 -8.61 0.95
CA ALA A 120 -15.40 -8.00 -0.28
C ALA A 120 -13.96 -7.46 -0.12
N ASP A 121 -13.33 -7.65 1.04
CA ASP A 121 -12.00 -7.08 1.35
C ASP A 121 -10.85 -7.66 0.50
N GLY A 122 -10.98 -8.89 0.04
CA GLY A 122 -10.04 -9.46 -0.93
C GLY A 122 -8.75 -10.04 -0.36
N VAL A 123 -8.72 -10.41 0.92
CA VAL A 123 -7.52 -11.02 1.55
C VAL A 123 -7.63 -12.54 1.53
N PRO A 124 -6.79 -13.25 0.73
CA PRO A 124 -6.82 -14.71 0.66
C PRO A 124 -6.56 -15.37 2.01
N GLY A 125 -7.39 -16.37 2.34
CA GLY A 125 -7.28 -17.13 3.59
C GLY A 125 -7.80 -16.38 4.84
N MET A 126 -8.29 -15.14 4.68
CA MET A 126 -8.91 -14.36 5.76
C MET A 126 -10.35 -13.98 5.42
N THR A 127 -10.59 -13.28 4.31
CA THR A 127 -11.92 -12.79 3.93
C THR A 127 -12.49 -13.52 2.73
N GLN A 128 -11.66 -14.21 1.96
CA GLN A 128 -12.05 -15.04 0.82
C GLN A 128 -11.05 -16.17 0.57
N ASP A 129 -11.44 -17.13 -0.25
CA ASP A 129 -10.51 -18.07 -0.88
C ASP A 129 -9.73 -17.36 -2.00
N PRO A 130 -8.47 -17.75 -2.28
CA PRO A 130 -7.73 -17.23 -3.43
C PRO A 130 -8.47 -17.53 -4.74
N ILE A 131 -8.37 -16.64 -5.72
CA ILE A 131 -8.90 -16.85 -7.07
C ILE A 131 -7.86 -17.64 -7.85
N GLU A 132 -8.12 -18.93 -8.09
CA GLU A 132 -7.18 -19.82 -8.76
C GLU A 132 -7.03 -19.50 -10.26
N PRO A 133 -5.93 -19.93 -10.91
CA PRO A 133 -5.76 -19.76 -12.35
C PRO A 133 -6.95 -20.29 -13.17
N GLY A 134 -7.53 -19.42 -14.01
CA GLY A 134 -8.69 -19.71 -14.83
C GLY A 134 -10.05 -19.51 -14.12
N GLU A 135 -10.06 -19.18 -12.84
CA GLU A 135 -11.28 -18.89 -12.11
C GLU A 135 -11.67 -17.41 -12.20
N SER A 136 -12.91 -17.11 -11.84
CA SER A 136 -13.45 -15.75 -11.79
C SER A 136 -14.08 -15.49 -10.41
N PHE A 137 -14.07 -14.23 -9.98
CA PHE A 137 -14.70 -13.77 -8.75
C PHE A 137 -15.45 -12.47 -9.01
N SER A 138 -16.52 -12.22 -8.28
CA SER A 138 -17.32 -10.98 -8.37
C SER A 138 -17.29 -10.26 -7.03
N TYR A 139 -16.67 -9.09 -7.00
CA TYR A 139 -16.72 -8.16 -5.88
C TYR A 139 -17.94 -7.26 -6.03
N VAL A 140 -18.77 -7.17 -4.99
CA VAL A 140 -19.93 -6.24 -4.97
C VAL A 140 -19.91 -5.51 -3.64
N PHE A 141 -19.77 -4.19 -3.66
CA PHE A 141 -19.71 -3.38 -2.44
C PHE A 141 -20.09 -1.92 -2.72
N GLU A 142 -20.50 -1.21 -1.67
CA GLU A 142 -20.72 0.22 -1.71
C GLU A 142 -19.41 0.97 -1.45
N VAL A 143 -19.20 2.12 -2.12
CA VAL A 143 -18.12 3.07 -1.83
C VAL A 143 -18.68 4.23 -1.00
N PRO A 144 -18.53 4.19 0.34
CA PRO A 144 -19.27 5.10 1.23
C PRO A 144 -18.70 6.52 1.25
N HIS A 145 -17.46 6.71 0.83
CA HIS A 145 -16.76 8.00 0.92
C HIS A 145 -16.09 8.36 -0.41
N GLY A 146 -16.16 9.64 -0.77
CA GLY A 146 -15.37 10.21 -1.86
C GLY A 146 -13.88 10.27 -1.50
N GLY A 147 -13.02 10.28 -2.52
CA GLY A 147 -11.57 10.40 -2.33
C GLY A 147 -10.74 9.68 -3.38
N THR A 148 -9.44 9.72 -3.15
CA THR A 148 -8.44 9.04 -3.97
C THR A 148 -8.07 7.73 -3.30
N TYR A 149 -8.39 6.63 -3.97
CA TYR A 149 -8.13 5.24 -3.56
C TYR A 149 -7.42 4.50 -4.67
N PHE A 150 -7.04 3.27 -4.39
CA PHE A 150 -6.54 2.34 -5.40
C PHE A 150 -6.89 0.91 -4.99
N TYR A 151 -6.75 -0.02 -5.89
CA TYR A 151 -6.91 -1.42 -5.60
C TYR A 151 -5.68 -2.20 -6.09
N HIS A 152 -5.37 -3.29 -5.42
CA HIS A 152 -4.18 -4.08 -5.73
C HIS A 152 -4.35 -5.55 -5.31
N SER A 153 -3.49 -6.42 -5.83
CA SER A 153 -3.44 -7.79 -5.36
C SER A 153 -2.96 -7.88 -3.90
N HIS A 154 -3.59 -8.75 -3.14
CA HIS A 154 -3.15 -9.10 -1.78
C HIS A 154 -2.58 -10.53 -1.72
N SER A 155 -1.94 -10.99 -2.78
CA SER A 155 -1.34 -12.31 -2.93
C SER A 155 0.16 -12.19 -3.17
N GLY A 156 0.99 -12.54 -2.16
CA GLY A 156 2.44 -12.44 -2.24
C GLY A 156 2.91 -11.05 -2.66
N LEU A 157 3.91 -10.99 -3.55
CA LEU A 157 4.48 -9.75 -4.08
C LEU A 157 3.82 -9.30 -5.41
N GLN A 158 2.57 -9.69 -5.67
CA GLN A 158 1.92 -9.37 -6.94
C GLN A 158 1.64 -7.87 -7.13
N LEU A 159 1.53 -7.09 -6.05
CA LEU A 159 1.49 -5.63 -6.11
C LEU A 159 2.72 -5.10 -6.87
N ASP A 160 3.91 -5.57 -6.53
CA ASP A 160 5.20 -5.18 -7.12
C ASP A 160 5.42 -5.71 -8.56
N ARG A 161 4.44 -6.48 -9.08
CA ARG A 161 4.36 -6.90 -10.50
C ARG A 161 3.40 -6.03 -11.31
N GLY A 162 2.90 -4.91 -10.75
CA GLY A 162 1.97 -4.01 -11.43
C GLY A 162 0.50 -4.41 -11.32
N LEU A 163 0.13 -5.32 -10.41
CA LEU A 163 -1.27 -5.64 -10.12
C LEU A 163 -1.88 -4.62 -9.16
N HIS A 164 -1.97 -3.39 -9.62
CA HIS A 164 -2.64 -2.26 -8.96
C HIS A 164 -3.26 -1.31 -9.98
N ALA A 165 -4.28 -0.57 -9.58
CA ALA A 165 -4.84 0.51 -10.39
C ALA A 165 -5.63 1.52 -9.52
N PRO A 166 -5.79 2.77 -9.98
CA PRO A 166 -6.56 3.78 -9.28
C PRO A 166 -8.04 3.44 -9.15
N LEU A 167 -8.63 3.82 -8.01
CA LEU A 167 -10.06 3.92 -7.78
C LEU A 167 -10.37 5.34 -7.31
N ILE A 168 -10.97 6.15 -8.17
CA ILE A 168 -11.32 7.53 -7.87
C ILE A 168 -12.80 7.59 -7.56
N VAL A 169 -13.14 7.99 -6.34
CA VAL A 169 -14.52 8.16 -5.91
C VAL A 169 -14.81 9.64 -5.77
N ARG A 170 -15.73 10.14 -6.62
CA ARG A 170 -16.18 11.54 -6.57
C ARG A 170 -16.98 11.79 -5.30
N ASP A 171 -16.68 12.88 -4.58
CA ASP A 171 -17.48 13.34 -3.45
C ASP A 171 -18.44 14.42 -3.95
N PRO A 172 -19.77 14.21 -3.89
CA PRO A 172 -20.73 15.25 -4.26
C PRO A 172 -20.65 16.53 -3.40
N GLN A 173 -19.94 16.49 -2.27
CA GLN A 173 -19.75 17.63 -1.39
C GLN A 173 -18.44 18.39 -1.68
N ASP A 174 -17.56 17.85 -2.49
CA ASP A 174 -16.34 18.56 -2.93
C ASP A 174 -16.69 19.60 -3.99
N ALA A 175 -16.02 20.74 -3.92
CA ALA A 175 -16.10 21.70 -5.01
C ALA A 175 -15.38 21.13 -6.24
N GLU A 176 -16.09 21.08 -7.36
CA GLU A 176 -15.50 20.79 -8.67
C GLU A 176 -15.14 22.11 -9.35
N ASP A 177 -14.11 22.80 -8.81
CA ASP A 177 -13.68 24.12 -9.30
C ASP A 177 -12.27 24.09 -9.92
N GLN A 178 -11.71 22.88 -10.12
CA GLN A 178 -10.46 22.67 -10.85
C GLN A 178 -10.69 22.73 -12.37
N ASP A 179 -9.73 23.36 -13.08
CA ASP A 179 -9.73 23.40 -14.56
C ASP A 179 -9.20 22.09 -15.15
N VAL A 180 -8.27 21.43 -14.45
CA VAL A 180 -7.68 20.15 -14.83
C VAL A 180 -7.47 19.26 -13.60
N GLU A 181 -7.57 17.94 -13.80
CA GLU A 181 -7.32 16.94 -12.76
C GLU A 181 -6.49 15.79 -13.32
N TRP A 182 -5.50 15.34 -12.54
CA TRP A 182 -4.66 14.21 -12.93
C TRP A 182 -4.45 13.26 -11.77
N THR A 183 -4.62 11.97 -12.06
CA THR A 183 -4.20 10.90 -11.15
C THR A 183 -2.75 10.54 -11.47
N ILE A 184 -1.91 10.58 -10.44
CA ILE A 184 -0.46 10.39 -10.52
C ILE A 184 -0.10 9.21 -9.65
N VAL A 185 0.17 8.07 -10.28
CA VAL A 185 0.62 6.84 -9.61
C VAL A 185 2.14 6.83 -9.59
N LEU A 186 2.70 6.77 -8.39
CA LEU A 186 4.12 6.56 -8.14
C LEU A 186 4.36 5.08 -7.91
N ASP A 187 5.44 4.56 -8.50
CA ASP A 187 5.74 3.14 -8.44
C ASP A 187 7.25 2.90 -8.47
N ASP A 188 7.68 1.79 -7.90
CA ASP A 188 9.04 1.27 -7.99
C ASP A 188 9.01 -0.03 -8.81
N TRP A 189 10.01 -0.25 -9.68
CA TRP A 189 9.87 -1.27 -10.71
C TRP A 189 11.10 -2.13 -10.92
N VAL A 190 10.96 -3.43 -10.75
CA VAL A 190 11.99 -4.45 -11.01
C VAL A 190 11.50 -5.52 -11.98
N ASP A 191 10.20 -5.84 -11.98
CA ASP A 191 9.64 -7.03 -12.66
C ASP A 191 9.88 -7.01 -14.17
N GLY A 192 10.41 -8.11 -14.69
CA GLY A 192 10.72 -8.27 -16.11
C GLY A 192 11.88 -7.42 -16.64
N ILE A 193 12.64 -6.73 -15.75
CA ILE A 193 13.84 -5.93 -16.10
C ILE A 193 15.12 -6.59 -15.59
N GLN A 194 15.23 -6.80 -14.28
CA GLN A 194 16.43 -7.39 -13.64
C GLN A 194 16.08 -8.61 -12.77
N GLY A 195 14.95 -9.21 -12.98
CA GLY A 195 14.40 -10.30 -12.21
C GLY A 195 12.93 -10.09 -11.92
N THR A 196 12.49 -10.65 -10.81
CA THR A 196 11.14 -10.56 -10.30
C THR A 196 11.15 -10.09 -8.85
N PRO A 197 10.04 -9.58 -8.30
CA PRO A 197 9.94 -9.31 -6.86
C PRO A 197 10.26 -10.52 -5.97
N ASP A 198 9.92 -11.72 -6.42
CA ASP A 198 10.29 -12.96 -5.71
C ASP A 198 11.81 -13.17 -5.66
N ASP A 199 12.54 -12.85 -6.75
CA ASP A 199 14.00 -12.92 -6.77
C ASP A 199 14.62 -11.91 -5.79
N GLU A 200 14.01 -10.72 -5.61
CA GLU A 200 14.45 -9.75 -4.60
C GLU A 200 14.18 -10.27 -3.18
N LEU A 201 13.01 -10.85 -2.92
CA LEU A 201 12.71 -11.46 -1.62
C LEU A 201 13.67 -12.60 -1.29
N ASP A 202 13.97 -13.45 -2.27
CA ASP A 202 14.94 -14.54 -2.12
C ASP A 202 16.35 -14.02 -1.78
N LYS A 203 16.77 -12.87 -2.33
CA LYS A 203 18.02 -12.20 -1.96
C LYS A 203 18.00 -11.71 -0.51
N LEU A 204 16.91 -11.02 -0.11
CA LEU A 204 16.76 -10.49 1.25
C LEU A 204 16.73 -11.59 2.31
N THR A 205 16.03 -12.70 2.03
CA THR A 205 15.94 -13.85 2.95
C THR A 205 17.15 -14.76 2.93
N GLY A 206 18.12 -14.53 2.03
CA GLY A 206 19.29 -15.39 1.85
C GLY A 206 18.99 -16.71 1.17
N MET A 207 17.81 -16.87 0.55
CA MET A 207 17.42 -18.06 -0.22
C MET A 207 17.88 -17.98 -1.69
N GLY A 208 18.36 -16.82 -2.14
CA GLY A 208 18.86 -16.61 -3.50
C GLY A 208 20.00 -17.59 -3.81
N SER A 209 19.87 -18.26 -4.95
CA SER A 209 20.66 -19.39 -5.43
C SER A 209 22.16 -19.33 -5.06
N GLY A 210 22.58 -20.23 -4.21
CA GLY A 210 23.98 -20.55 -4.04
C GLY A 210 24.52 -21.06 -5.36
N ASP A 211 25.36 -20.27 -6.02
CA ASP A 211 26.14 -20.68 -7.18
C ASP A 211 26.99 -21.87 -6.78
N HIS A 212 26.66 -23.04 -7.31
CA HIS A 212 27.40 -24.32 -7.11
C HIS A 212 28.73 -24.29 -7.84
N ASN A 213 29.58 -23.30 -7.56
CA ASN A 213 30.96 -23.36 -8.01
C ASN A 213 31.92 -22.79 -6.96
N GLY A 214 32.46 -23.70 -6.15
CA GLY A 214 33.33 -23.41 -5.03
C GLY A 214 34.53 -22.55 -5.37
N LYS A 215 34.42 -21.26 -5.08
CA LYS A 215 35.56 -20.42 -4.75
C LYS A 215 35.21 -19.63 -3.49
N LYS A 216 35.76 -20.10 -2.36
CA LYS A 216 35.80 -19.31 -1.13
C LYS A 216 36.54 -18.00 -1.39
N GLY A 217 35.83 -16.95 -1.67
CA GLY A 217 36.29 -15.58 -1.55
C GLY A 217 36.09 -15.17 -0.10
N MET A 218 37.15 -15.04 0.68
CA MET A 218 37.17 -14.32 1.95
C MET A 218 36.91 -12.84 1.65
N GLY A 219 35.70 -12.37 1.87
CA GLY A 219 35.31 -10.98 1.90
C GLY A 219 34.13 -10.88 2.86
N GLY A 220 34.43 -10.56 4.12
CA GLY A 220 33.40 -10.20 5.08
C GLY A 220 32.75 -8.91 4.62
N HIS A 221 31.55 -9.00 4.12
CA HIS A 221 30.71 -7.84 3.84
C HIS A 221 29.61 -7.87 4.86
N GLY A 222 29.71 -6.95 5.82
CA GLY A 222 28.52 -6.50 6.52
C GLY A 222 27.51 -6.10 5.44
N HIS A 223 26.31 -6.63 5.50
CA HIS A 223 25.20 -6.13 4.68
C HIS A 223 25.12 -4.63 4.96
N MET A 224 25.48 -3.85 3.97
CA MET A 224 25.29 -2.41 4.02
C MET A 224 23.79 -2.16 4.04
N MET A 225 23.36 -1.32 4.96
CA MET A 225 22.03 -0.72 4.90
C MET A 225 21.88 -0.14 3.51
N HIS A 226 20.88 -0.59 2.76
CA HIS A 226 20.58 -0.08 1.44
C HIS A 226 19.85 1.26 1.59
N GLY A 227 20.54 2.34 1.31
CA GLY A 227 20.01 3.68 1.37
C GLY A 227 20.78 4.62 2.30
N THR A 228 20.56 5.91 2.11
CA THR A 228 21.12 6.97 2.94
C THR A 228 20.07 7.40 3.97
N PRO A 229 20.39 7.46 5.28
CA PRO A 229 19.43 7.93 6.28
C PRO A 229 18.87 9.31 5.93
N ASP A 230 17.55 9.44 5.92
CA ASP A 230 16.86 10.70 5.71
C ASP A 230 16.74 11.48 7.03
N ARG A 231 16.80 12.82 6.96
CA ARG A 231 16.71 13.66 8.17
C ARG A 231 15.34 13.63 8.85
N VAL A 232 14.28 13.40 8.07
CA VAL A 232 12.89 13.40 8.55
C VAL A 232 12.47 11.99 8.94
N LEU A 233 12.82 11.01 8.12
CA LEU A 233 12.40 9.61 8.35
C LEU A 233 13.32 8.92 9.37
N GLY A 234 14.57 9.36 9.52
CA GLY A 234 15.58 8.64 10.29
C GLY A 234 15.92 7.33 9.58
N GLY A 235 16.72 6.47 10.13
CA GLY A 235 16.94 5.11 9.70
C GLY A 235 17.12 4.83 8.20
N ASP A 236 17.03 3.58 7.84
CA ASP A 236 17.03 3.11 6.46
C ASP A 236 15.62 3.27 5.84
N ALA A 237 15.55 3.72 4.59
CA ALA A 237 14.29 4.07 3.95
C ALA A 237 13.74 2.98 3.00
N GLY A 238 14.42 1.84 2.87
CA GLY A 238 13.97 0.70 2.04
C GLY A 238 15.04 -0.35 1.84
N ASP A 239 14.63 -1.56 1.52
CA ASP A 239 15.46 -2.76 1.43
C ASP A 239 15.84 -3.12 -0.01
N VAL A 240 15.04 -2.70 -0.99
CA VAL A 240 15.20 -3.03 -2.40
C VAL A 240 15.67 -1.83 -3.19
N MET A 241 16.77 -2.01 -3.93
CA MET A 241 17.26 -1.01 -4.90
C MET A 241 16.67 -1.29 -6.26
N TYR A 242 15.62 -0.54 -6.61
CA TYR A 242 14.94 -0.71 -7.89
C TYR A 242 15.72 -0.11 -9.05
N PRO A 243 15.73 -0.75 -10.21
CA PRO A 243 16.37 -0.19 -11.41
C PRO A 243 15.60 1.00 -11.99
N HIS A 244 14.30 1.15 -11.65
CA HIS A 244 13.47 2.24 -12.14
C HIS A 244 12.42 2.68 -11.13
N TYR A 245 12.11 3.98 -11.16
CA TYR A 245 10.99 4.61 -10.45
C TYR A 245 10.10 5.30 -11.48
N LEU A 246 8.79 5.12 -11.35
CA LEU A 246 7.84 5.45 -12.40
C LEU A 246 6.82 6.48 -11.94
N ILE A 247 6.42 7.36 -12.87
CA ILE A 247 5.16 8.11 -12.80
C ILE A 247 4.25 7.62 -13.92
N ASN A 248 3.08 7.09 -13.55
CA ASN A 248 2.09 6.54 -14.48
C ASN A 248 2.74 5.58 -15.50
N GLY A 249 3.52 4.62 -15.01
CA GLY A 249 4.17 3.59 -15.79
C GLY A 249 5.28 4.06 -16.72
N ARG A 250 5.90 5.25 -16.47
CA ARG A 250 6.99 5.77 -17.30
C ARG A 250 8.23 6.12 -16.49
N ILE A 251 9.37 5.71 -17.02
CA ILE A 251 10.70 6.09 -16.51
C ILE A 251 11.01 7.56 -16.78
N PRO A 252 11.92 8.21 -16.01
CA PRO A 252 12.25 9.63 -16.16
C PRO A 252 12.65 10.07 -17.56
N ARG A 253 13.44 9.28 -18.28
CA ARG A 253 13.89 9.63 -19.65
C ARG A 253 12.78 9.58 -20.71
N ALA A 254 11.66 8.94 -20.43
CA ALA A 254 10.48 8.85 -21.31
C ALA A 254 9.22 9.28 -20.55
N HIS A 255 9.36 10.32 -19.74
CA HIS A 255 8.41 10.82 -18.78
C HIS A 255 7.03 11.15 -19.39
N ARG A 256 6.02 11.14 -18.53
CA ARG A 256 4.70 11.71 -18.84
C ARG A 256 4.78 13.22 -18.88
N THR A 257 3.99 13.83 -19.77
CA THR A 257 3.73 15.26 -19.81
C THR A 257 2.25 15.48 -19.57
N PHE A 258 1.94 16.36 -18.61
CA PHE A 258 0.59 16.81 -18.28
C PHE A 258 0.42 18.22 -18.87
N GLU A 259 -0.56 18.40 -19.73
CA GLU A 259 -0.77 19.65 -20.47
C GLU A 259 -1.89 20.46 -19.81
N ALA A 260 -1.66 21.76 -19.62
CA ALA A 260 -2.60 22.72 -19.07
C ALA A 260 -2.36 24.12 -19.67
N ARG A 261 -3.05 25.12 -19.15
CA ARG A 261 -2.86 26.54 -19.49
C ARG A 261 -2.32 27.32 -18.31
N PRO A 262 -1.60 28.41 -18.56
CA PRO A 262 -1.23 29.31 -17.47
C PRO A 262 -2.47 29.83 -16.74
N GLY A 263 -2.46 29.76 -15.42
CA GLY A 263 -3.56 30.15 -14.54
C GLY A 263 -4.57 29.06 -14.26
N ASP A 264 -4.51 27.90 -14.93
CA ASP A 264 -5.38 26.77 -14.61
C ASP A 264 -5.16 26.31 -13.16
N LYS A 265 -6.27 26.04 -12.45
CA LYS A 265 -6.26 25.35 -11.18
C LYS A 265 -6.20 23.85 -11.43
N ALA A 266 -5.07 23.25 -11.10
CA ALA A 266 -4.84 21.82 -11.24
C ALA A 266 -5.08 21.09 -9.92
N ARG A 267 -5.82 19.96 -9.92
CA ARG A 267 -5.87 18.98 -8.85
C ARG A 267 -4.99 17.79 -9.23
N LEU A 268 -4.01 17.48 -8.40
CA LEU A 268 -3.15 16.33 -8.56
C LEU A 268 -3.47 15.32 -7.48
N ARG A 269 -3.87 14.11 -7.88
CA ARG A 269 -4.20 12.99 -7.01
C ARG A 269 -3.03 12.01 -7.01
N PHE A 270 -2.21 12.06 -5.97
CA PHE A 270 -1.07 11.17 -5.84
C PHE A 270 -1.44 9.88 -5.12
N ILE A 271 -0.98 8.75 -5.67
CA ILE A 271 -1.07 7.42 -5.08
C ILE A 271 0.35 6.85 -5.07
N ASN A 272 0.85 6.43 -3.91
CA ASN A 272 2.06 5.63 -3.86
C ASN A 272 1.70 4.15 -3.88
N ALA A 273 1.82 3.52 -5.05
CA ALA A 273 1.61 2.10 -5.27
C ALA A 273 2.90 1.27 -5.20
N GLY A 274 4.03 1.90 -4.92
CA GLY A 274 5.32 1.21 -4.77
C GLY A 274 5.30 0.18 -3.63
N ALA A 275 6.14 -0.83 -3.77
CA ALA A 275 6.22 -1.94 -2.82
C ALA A 275 7.19 -1.69 -1.65
N ASP A 276 8.24 -0.85 -1.87
CA ASP A 276 9.31 -0.63 -0.86
C ASP A 276 9.82 0.83 -0.84
N THR A 277 9.22 1.75 -1.61
CA THR A 277 9.78 3.10 -1.75
C THR A 277 8.88 4.18 -1.16
N ILE A 278 9.43 4.94 -0.22
CA ILE A 278 8.86 6.22 0.21
C ILE A 278 9.33 7.29 -0.77
N PHE A 279 8.39 8.05 -1.32
CA PHE A 279 8.70 9.15 -2.24
C PHE A 279 8.61 10.50 -1.54
N LYS A 280 9.54 11.40 -1.89
CA LYS A 280 9.42 12.83 -1.60
C LYS A 280 9.04 13.57 -2.87
N VAL A 281 7.81 14.06 -2.93
CA VAL A 281 7.19 14.66 -4.11
C VAL A 281 7.30 16.18 -4.04
N ALA A 282 7.69 16.82 -5.16
CA ALA A 282 7.68 18.26 -5.32
C ALA A 282 7.41 18.67 -6.77
N LEU A 283 6.77 19.83 -6.96
CA LEU A 283 6.57 20.47 -8.26
C LEU A 283 7.43 21.73 -8.34
N GLY A 284 8.40 21.76 -9.26
CA GLY A 284 9.31 22.88 -9.37
C GLY A 284 8.60 24.20 -9.67
N GLY A 285 9.00 25.26 -8.97
CA GLY A 285 8.44 26.59 -9.09
C GLY A 285 7.08 26.79 -8.44
N HIS A 286 6.51 25.77 -7.73
CA HIS A 286 5.18 25.85 -7.15
C HIS A 286 5.16 25.41 -5.69
N ARG A 287 4.23 25.99 -4.95
CA ARG A 287 3.76 25.44 -3.68
C ARG A 287 2.48 24.66 -3.94
N MET A 288 2.35 23.53 -3.27
CA MET A 288 1.20 22.65 -3.37
C MET A 288 0.30 22.86 -2.15
N THR A 289 -1.01 23.03 -2.36
CA THR A 289 -2.01 23.09 -1.28
C THR A 289 -2.61 21.72 -1.09
N VAL A 290 -2.28 21.05 0.00
CA VAL A 290 -2.88 19.75 0.36
C VAL A 290 -4.32 19.95 0.76
N THR A 291 -5.23 19.19 0.16
CA THR A 291 -6.68 19.25 0.41
C THR A 291 -7.25 17.95 0.99
N HIS A 292 -6.64 16.79 0.67
CA HIS A 292 -7.07 15.48 1.15
C HIS A 292 -5.87 14.58 1.45
N THR A 293 -6.04 13.66 2.40
CA THR A 293 -5.14 12.52 2.63
C THR A 293 -5.94 11.25 2.86
N ASP A 294 -5.53 10.13 2.27
CA ASP A 294 -6.21 8.83 2.32
C ASP A 294 -7.73 8.92 2.06
N GLY A 295 -8.10 9.77 1.09
CA GLY A 295 -9.48 10.01 0.69
C GLY A 295 -10.22 11.06 1.52
N PHE A 296 -9.74 11.46 2.69
CA PHE A 296 -10.44 12.38 3.59
C PHE A 296 -9.94 13.82 3.50
N PRO A 297 -10.84 14.81 3.54
CA PRO A 297 -10.47 16.21 3.46
C PRO A 297 -9.74 16.69 4.71
N VAL A 298 -8.77 17.57 4.49
CA VAL A 298 -7.99 18.23 5.52
C VAL A 298 -8.20 19.74 5.50
N GLN A 299 -7.81 20.43 6.56
CA GLN A 299 -7.65 21.87 6.51
C GLN A 299 -6.54 22.18 5.50
N PRO A 300 -6.78 23.03 4.50
CA PRO A 300 -5.82 23.29 3.44
C PRO A 300 -4.45 23.69 4.00
N TRP A 301 -3.39 23.03 3.52
CA TRP A 301 -2.04 23.28 3.98
C TRP A 301 -1.07 23.43 2.82
N GLU A 302 -0.39 24.58 2.75
CA GLU A 302 0.60 24.83 1.72
C GLU A 302 1.96 24.23 2.08
N THR A 303 2.57 23.55 1.12
CA THR A 303 3.91 22.96 1.28
C THR A 303 4.68 23.01 -0.02
N GLU A 304 6.00 22.87 0.06
CA GLU A 304 6.91 22.79 -1.09
C GLU A 304 7.16 21.34 -1.50
N SER A 305 7.11 20.41 -0.56
CA SER A 305 7.25 18.98 -0.84
C SER A 305 6.52 18.12 0.19
N ILE A 306 6.25 16.86 -0.18
CA ILE A 306 5.43 15.92 0.60
C ILE A 306 6.16 14.58 0.63
N TYR A 307 6.30 13.99 1.82
CA TYR A 307 6.62 12.56 1.93
C TYR A 307 5.36 11.73 1.76
N LEU A 308 5.42 10.75 0.88
CA LEU A 308 4.32 9.85 0.56
C LEU A 308 4.83 8.41 0.67
N SER A 309 4.41 7.70 1.70
CA SER A 309 4.79 6.31 1.91
C SER A 309 3.88 5.35 1.13
N MET A 310 4.31 4.10 1.00
CA MET A 310 3.56 3.05 0.33
C MET A 310 2.15 2.96 0.92
N GLY A 311 1.14 2.93 0.05
CA GLY A 311 -0.28 2.90 0.42
C GLY A 311 -0.89 4.26 0.76
N GLU A 312 -0.11 5.32 1.04
CA GLU A 312 -0.66 6.66 1.27
C GLU A 312 -1.13 7.30 -0.03
N ARG A 313 -2.17 8.13 0.08
CA ARG A 313 -2.67 8.97 -1.01
C ARG A 313 -2.79 10.40 -0.52
N VAL A 314 -2.58 11.34 -1.44
CA VAL A 314 -2.71 12.77 -1.15
C VAL A 314 -3.22 13.51 -2.37
N ASP A 315 -4.20 14.40 -2.16
CA ASP A 315 -4.65 15.32 -3.19
C ASP A 315 -4.12 16.72 -2.89
N VAL A 316 -3.61 17.36 -3.93
CA VAL A 316 -3.13 18.73 -3.85
C VAL A 316 -3.75 19.58 -4.95
N GLU A 317 -3.90 20.88 -4.66
CA GLU A 317 -4.26 21.90 -5.63
C GLU A 317 -3.08 22.83 -5.88
N VAL A 318 -2.94 23.24 -7.15
CA VAL A 318 -1.91 24.15 -7.60
C VAL A 318 -2.48 25.08 -8.65
N ILE A 319 -2.20 26.40 -8.56
CA ILE A 319 -2.43 27.32 -9.65
C ILE A 319 -1.16 27.32 -10.52
N LEU A 320 -1.31 26.93 -11.77
CA LEU A 320 -0.17 26.72 -12.66
C LEU A 320 0.33 28.04 -13.28
N ASP A 321 1.61 28.31 -13.14
CA ASP A 321 2.28 29.44 -13.79
C ASP A 321 2.49 29.17 -15.30
N ASP A 322 2.98 30.18 -16.04
CA ASP A 322 3.35 30.06 -17.45
C ASP A 322 4.76 29.44 -17.56
N GLY A 323 4.87 28.20 -18.07
CA GLY A 323 6.15 27.52 -18.16
C GLY A 323 6.12 26.02 -18.40
N ILE A 324 7.23 25.38 -18.03
CA ILE A 324 7.41 23.93 -18.09
C ILE A 324 8.05 23.52 -16.76
N PHE A 325 7.34 22.73 -15.98
CA PHE A 325 7.68 22.48 -14.58
C PHE A 325 8.00 21.01 -14.35
N PRO A 326 9.16 20.72 -13.70
CA PRO A 326 9.48 19.35 -13.28
C PRO A 326 8.57 18.92 -12.13
N LEU A 327 7.90 17.80 -12.29
CA LEU A 327 7.25 17.05 -11.22
C LEU A 327 8.16 15.89 -10.86
N THR A 328 8.75 15.93 -9.68
CA THR A 328 9.73 14.93 -9.24
C THR A 328 9.27 14.24 -7.98
N ALA A 329 9.40 12.91 -7.94
CA ALA A 329 9.27 12.09 -6.76
C ALA A 329 10.61 11.41 -6.48
N LEU A 330 11.37 11.96 -5.51
CA LEU A 330 12.64 11.36 -5.08
C LEU A 330 12.37 10.06 -4.34
N ALA A 331 13.03 8.99 -4.74
CA ALA A 331 13.07 7.74 -4.00
C ALA A 331 13.96 7.95 -2.76
N VAL A 332 13.33 8.15 -1.60
CA VAL A 332 14.04 8.55 -0.38
C VAL A 332 15.07 7.50 0.01
N GLY A 333 16.30 7.94 0.22
CA GLY A 333 17.42 7.09 0.59
C GLY A 333 18.01 6.23 -0.54
N LYS A 334 17.47 6.29 -1.77
CA LYS A 334 17.85 5.39 -2.89
C LYS A 334 18.57 6.11 -4.05
N ASP A 335 18.88 7.39 -3.89
CA ASP A 335 19.62 8.24 -4.86
C ASP A 335 19.08 8.22 -6.30
N ASP A 336 17.76 8.00 -6.46
CA ASP A 336 17.07 7.99 -7.76
C ASP A 336 15.67 8.62 -7.64
N ARG A 337 14.95 8.75 -8.73
CA ARG A 337 13.68 9.47 -8.77
C ARG A 337 12.72 8.98 -9.86
N ALA A 338 11.44 9.15 -9.64
CA ALA A 338 10.43 9.21 -10.69
C ALA A 338 10.25 10.65 -11.16
N PHE A 339 9.87 10.86 -12.42
CA PHE A 339 9.83 12.18 -13.04
C PHE A 339 8.69 12.30 -14.06
N ALA A 340 8.06 13.46 -14.06
CA ALA A 340 7.11 13.90 -15.09
C ALA A 340 7.25 15.41 -15.33
N VAL A 341 6.50 15.93 -16.28
CA VAL A 341 6.49 17.35 -16.60
C VAL A 341 5.05 17.86 -16.62
N ILE A 342 4.81 19.00 -15.96
CA ILE A 342 3.59 19.80 -16.17
C ILE A 342 3.95 20.93 -17.11
N ARG A 343 3.17 21.11 -18.18
CA ARG A 343 3.44 22.05 -19.25
C ARG A 343 2.26 22.97 -19.49
N THR A 344 2.50 24.27 -19.40
CA THR A 344 1.54 25.31 -19.74
C THR A 344 2.05 26.19 -20.90
N ALA A 345 3.34 26.05 -21.32
CA ALA A 345 3.98 26.80 -22.38
C ALA A 345 4.80 25.92 -23.31
N GLY A 346 5.12 26.44 -24.49
CA GLY A 346 6.06 25.83 -25.43
C GLY A 346 7.50 25.89 -24.92
N GLY A 347 8.34 24.93 -25.34
CA GLY A 347 9.73 24.89 -24.97
C GLY A 347 10.28 23.49 -24.75
N GLN A 348 11.53 23.40 -24.31
CA GLN A 348 12.18 22.14 -23.99
C GLN A 348 11.88 21.75 -22.52
N ALA A 349 11.52 20.49 -22.31
CA ALA A 349 11.37 19.94 -20.96
C ALA A 349 12.70 20.01 -20.18
N PRO A 350 12.67 20.26 -18.87
CA PRO A 350 13.85 20.15 -18.02
C PRO A 350 14.39 18.72 -18.02
N HIS A 351 15.69 18.58 -17.73
CA HIS A 351 16.29 17.26 -17.58
C HIS A 351 15.71 16.55 -16.33
N PRO A 352 15.49 15.24 -16.37
CA PRO A 352 14.97 14.51 -15.19
C PRO A 352 15.80 14.69 -13.90
N ASP A 353 17.12 14.86 -14.03
CA ASP A 353 18.02 15.08 -12.89
C ASP A 353 18.10 16.55 -12.43
N VAL A 354 17.20 17.41 -12.92
CA VAL A 354 17.17 18.81 -12.47
C VAL A 354 16.86 18.89 -10.98
N ASP A 355 17.71 19.62 -10.26
CA ASP A 355 17.43 19.99 -8.87
C ASP A 355 16.75 21.35 -8.82
N PHE A 356 15.81 21.50 -7.90
CA PHE A 356 15.10 22.75 -7.68
C PHE A 356 14.81 22.94 -6.17
N PRO A 357 14.58 24.19 -5.70
CA PRO A 357 14.51 24.49 -4.26
C PRO A 357 13.49 23.67 -3.49
N GLU A 358 12.32 23.40 -4.07
CA GLU A 358 11.22 22.69 -3.43
C GLU A 358 11.60 21.25 -3.04
N LEU A 359 12.43 20.58 -3.84
CA LEU A 359 12.98 19.25 -3.49
C LEU A 359 13.89 19.29 -2.26
N SER A 360 14.57 20.41 -2.03
CA SER A 360 15.49 20.58 -0.90
C SER A 360 14.78 21.03 0.40
N SER A 361 13.47 21.31 0.34
CA SER A 361 12.68 21.69 1.51
C SER A 361 12.59 20.55 2.55
N THR A 362 12.15 20.86 3.77
CA THR A 362 12.00 19.83 4.83
C THR A 362 11.02 18.72 4.45
N GLY A 363 9.99 19.06 3.66
CA GLY A 363 8.91 18.14 3.29
C GLY A 363 7.87 17.96 4.40
N LEU A 364 6.64 17.77 3.98
CA LEU A 364 5.47 17.56 4.83
C LEU A 364 5.31 16.06 5.09
N LEU A 365 5.14 15.67 6.36
CA LEU A 365 4.60 14.36 6.73
C LEU A 365 3.08 14.45 6.80
N LEU A 366 2.35 13.57 6.11
CA LEU A 366 0.89 13.63 6.04
C LEU A 366 0.22 13.46 7.41
N SER A 367 0.84 12.72 8.32
CA SER A 367 0.36 12.57 9.71
C SER A 367 0.37 13.87 10.52
N SER A 368 1.01 14.95 10.05
CA SER A 368 1.02 16.25 10.72
C SER A 368 -0.13 17.19 10.33
N LEU A 369 -0.89 16.83 9.30
CA LEU A 369 -2.06 17.59 8.85
C LEU A 369 -3.17 17.65 9.91
N LYS A 370 -4.15 18.51 9.70
CA LYS A 370 -5.37 18.62 10.53
C LYS A 370 -6.58 18.26 9.67
N PRO A 371 -7.54 17.50 10.21
CA PRO A 371 -8.75 17.16 9.48
C PRO A 371 -9.61 18.40 9.20
N ALA A 372 -10.35 18.40 8.10
CA ALA A 372 -11.51 19.26 7.95
C ALA A 372 -12.63 18.76 8.89
N ASP A 373 -13.52 19.68 9.33
CA ASP A 373 -14.57 19.35 10.31
C ASP A 373 -15.45 18.17 9.86
N ARG A 374 -15.75 18.07 8.56
CA ARG A 374 -16.58 16.99 8.00
C ARG A 374 -15.89 15.61 7.96
N ALA A 375 -14.58 15.56 8.18
CA ALA A 375 -13.82 14.32 8.23
C ALA A 375 -13.64 13.77 9.65
N LEU A 376 -14.01 14.56 10.67
CA LEU A 376 -13.84 14.14 12.06
C LEU A 376 -14.72 12.93 12.40
N LEU A 377 -14.13 11.96 13.06
CA LEU A 377 -14.89 10.92 13.75
C LEU A 377 -15.44 11.50 15.07
N PRO A 378 -16.58 11.00 15.56
CA PRO A 378 -17.10 11.40 16.88
C PRO A 378 -16.01 11.28 17.95
N GLU A 379 -15.84 12.34 18.75
CA GLU A 379 -14.91 12.30 19.89
C GLU A 379 -15.54 11.49 21.04
N ASP A 380 -14.78 10.52 21.55
CA ASP A 380 -15.13 9.78 22.77
C ASP A 380 -13.86 9.23 23.41
N THR A 381 -14.01 8.77 24.66
CA THR A 381 -12.96 8.09 25.39
C THR A 381 -12.79 6.67 24.83
N PRO A 382 -11.58 6.19 24.60
CA PRO A 382 -11.38 4.80 24.17
C PRO A 382 -11.90 3.81 25.19
N ASP A 383 -12.70 2.84 24.73
CA ASP A 383 -13.19 1.73 25.55
C ASP A 383 -12.10 0.72 25.86
N ARG A 384 -11.16 0.60 24.93
CA ARG A 384 -10.03 -0.34 25.02
C ARG A 384 -8.78 0.30 24.45
N GLU A 385 -7.64 -0.02 25.05
CA GLU A 385 -6.31 0.32 24.56
C GLU A 385 -5.50 -0.96 24.36
N VAL A 386 -4.79 -1.05 23.24
CA VAL A 386 -3.84 -2.13 22.94
C VAL A 386 -2.47 -1.55 22.57
N SER A 387 -1.44 -2.26 22.99
CA SER A 387 -0.06 -1.93 22.62
C SER A 387 0.32 -2.71 21.37
N ILE A 388 0.84 -2.02 20.36
CA ILE A 388 1.33 -2.60 19.11
C ILE A 388 2.83 -2.31 19.01
N ASP A 389 3.66 -3.32 19.10
CA ASP A 389 5.10 -3.20 18.92
C ASP A 389 5.50 -3.77 17.55
N LEU A 390 6.09 -2.92 16.68
CA LEU A 390 6.66 -3.32 15.41
C LEU A 390 8.10 -3.76 15.66
N GLY A 391 8.41 -4.99 15.31
CA GLY A 391 9.72 -5.61 15.49
C GLY A 391 10.24 -6.20 14.20
N GLY A 392 11.53 -6.48 14.17
CA GLY A 392 12.14 -7.14 13.03
C GLY A 392 13.65 -6.97 12.97
N GLN A 393 14.26 -7.65 12.05
CA GLN A 393 15.72 -7.66 11.84
C GLN A 393 16.06 -8.04 10.39
N MET A 394 17.21 -7.54 9.94
CA MET A 394 17.70 -7.81 8.59
C MET A 394 18.35 -9.18 8.44
N MET A 395 18.77 -9.83 9.55
CA MET A 395 19.42 -11.13 9.49
C MET A 395 19.07 -12.00 10.72
N PRO A 396 18.25 -13.06 10.54
CA PRO A 396 17.50 -13.38 9.32
C PRO A 396 16.53 -12.26 8.97
N TYR A 397 16.14 -12.11 7.71
CA TYR A 397 15.15 -11.11 7.28
C TYR A 397 13.76 -11.54 7.74
N GLU A 398 13.36 -11.02 8.88
CA GLU A 398 12.12 -11.37 9.57
C GLU A 398 11.51 -10.14 10.23
N TRP A 399 10.22 -9.97 10.06
CA TRP A 399 9.46 -8.86 10.61
C TRP A 399 8.30 -9.35 11.47
N SER A 400 7.77 -8.50 12.34
CA SER A 400 6.68 -8.90 13.24
C SER A 400 5.86 -7.74 13.75
N ILE A 401 4.60 -8.04 14.08
CA ILE A 401 3.70 -7.19 14.85
C ILE A 401 3.35 -7.95 16.12
N LEU A 402 3.57 -7.32 17.28
CA LEU A 402 3.18 -7.88 18.57
C LEU A 402 2.05 -7.04 19.16
N THR A 403 0.92 -7.66 19.45
CA THR A 403 -0.21 -7.06 20.19
C THR A 403 -0.11 -7.45 21.64
N ASP A 404 0.00 -6.44 22.55
CA ASP A 404 0.20 -6.63 23.99
C ASP A 404 1.37 -7.59 24.32
N GLY A 405 2.45 -7.50 23.51
CA GLY A 405 3.66 -8.31 23.63
C GLY A 405 3.55 -9.74 23.12
N GLN A 406 2.48 -10.08 22.41
CA GLN A 406 2.24 -11.41 21.85
C GLN A 406 1.99 -11.35 20.34
N SER A 407 2.35 -12.41 19.61
CA SER A 407 1.98 -12.59 18.23
C SER A 407 0.50 -13.02 18.13
N SER A 408 -0.40 -12.04 18.30
CA SER A 408 -1.84 -12.26 18.29
C SER A 408 -2.57 -11.09 17.65
N SER A 409 -3.80 -11.36 17.17
CA SER A 409 -4.69 -10.31 16.65
C SER A 409 -5.09 -9.32 17.74
N ALA A 410 -5.28 -8.07 17.38
CA ALA A 410 -6.03 -7.14 18.21
C ALA A 410 -7.51 -7.56 18.19
N THR A 411 -8.20 -7.52 19.35
CA THR A 411 -9.61 -7.86 19.44
C THR A 411 -10.44 -6.66 19.87
N VAL A 412 -11.69 -6.58 19.40
CA VAL A 412 -12.60 -5.48 19.69
C VAL A 412 -14.05 -5.97 19.62
N GLN A 413 -14.96 -5.32 20.35
CA GLN A 413 -16.41 -5.52 20.20
C GLN A 413 -17.01 -4.44 19.31
N GLU A 414 -18.04 -4.80 18.55
CA GLU A 414 -18.76 -3.82 17.72
C GLU A 414 -19.23 -2.62 18.55
N GLY A 415 -19.04 -1.44 18.01
CA GLY A 415 -19.36 -0.15 18.65
C GLY A 415 -18.30 0.39 19.60
N GLN A 416 -17.27 -0.38 19.94
CA GLN A 416 -16.17 0.11 20.79
C GLN A 416 -15.27 1.07 20.04
N ARG A 417 -14.68 2.01 20.79
CA ARG A 417 -13.54 2.80 20.35
C ARG A 417 -12.25 2.14 20.85
N LEU A 418 -11.44 1.66 19.91
CA LEU A 418 -10.16 1.03 20.17
C LEU A 418 -9.03 2.05 20.00
N ARG A 419 -8.17 2.19 21.00
CA ARG A 419 -6.90 2.91 20.91
C ARG A 419 -5.76 1.93 20.64
N MET A 420 -5.03 2.14 19.56
CA MET A 420 -3.80 1.42 19.24
C MET A 420 -2.60 2.34 19.56
N VAL A 421 -1.73 1.89 20.45
CA VAL A 421 -0.47 2.58 20.78
C VAL A 421 0.65 1.85 20.03
N MET A 422 0.93 2.31 18.82
CA MET A 422 1.90 1.71 17.91
C MET A 422 3.31 2.22 18.17
N ARG A 423 4.27 1.34 18.36
CA ARG A 423 5.67 1.66 18.63
C ARG A 423 6.57 0.98 17.61
N ASN A 424 7.32 1.77 16.87
CA ASN A 424 8.34 1.25 15.98
C ASN A 424 9.63 0.96 16.75
N ARG A 425 9.97 -0.33 16.91
CA ARG A 425 11.18 -0.81 17.60
C ARG A 425 12.33 -1.11 16.64
N THR A 426 12.14 -0.89 15.35
CA THR A 426 13.11 -1.19 14.29
C THR A 426 13.92 0.06 13.90
N MET A 427 14.87 -0.13 12.99
CA MET A 427 15.67 0.97 12.44
C MET A 427 15.05 1.62 11.21
N MET A 428 13.96 1.06 10.67
CA MET A 428 13.29 1.48 9.44
C MET A 428 11.96 2.16 9.70
N PRO A 429 11.48 3.04 8.81
CA PRO A 429 10.11 3.51 8.83
C PRO A 429 9.16 2.44 8.31
N HIS A 430 7.95 2.35 8.88
CA HIS A 430 6.92 1.39 8.48
C HIS A 430 5.59 2.11 8.20
N PRO A 431 5.07 2.07 6.95
CA PRO A 431 3.72 2.49 6.66
C PRO A 431 2.73 1.40 7.12
N MET A 432 2.04 1.67 8.23
CA MET A 432 1.05 0.75 8.79
C MET A 432 -0.31 1.01 8.18
N HIS A 433 -0.96 -0.04 7.70
CA HIS A 433 -2.28 0.00 7.08
C HIS A 433 -3.29 -0.89 7.80
N ILE A 434 -4.54 -0.43 7.88
CA ILE A 434 -5.69 -1.16 8.43
C ILE A 434 -6.77 -1.30 7.36
N HIS A 435 -7.28 -2.52 7.17
CA HIS A 435 -8.36 -2.79 6.24
C HIS A 435 -9.72 -2.44 6.83
N GLY A 436 -10.65 -2.04 5.96
CA GLY A 436 -12.05 -1.83 6.28
C GLY A 436 -12.37 -0.73 7.30
N HIS A 437 -11.35 -0.07 7.84
CA HIS A 437 -11.44 0.96 8.87
C HIS A 437 -10.53 2.16 8.55
N THR A 438 -10.70 3.21 9.34
CA THR A 438 -9.74 4.33 9.39
C THR A 438 -9.45 4.67 10.83
N TRP A 439 -8.24 5.17 11.07
CA TRP A 439 -7.86 5.78 12.33
C TRP A 439 -8.21 7.26 12.37
N ALA A 440 -8.52 7.75 13.56
CA ALA A 440 -8.35 9.15 13.93
C ALA A 440 -7.03 9.27 14.70
N LEU A 441 -6.17 10.22 14.35
CA LEU A 441 -4.90 10.48 15.03
C LEU A 441 -5.06 11.61 16.04
N PRO A 442 -5.14 11.32 17.37
CA PRO A 442 -5.39 12.36 18.38
C PRO A 442 -4.29 13.44 18.40
N GLY A 443 -3.03 13.06 18.20
CA GLY A 443 -1.89 13.98 18.10
C GLY A 443 -2.02 15.02 16.97
N SER A 444 -2.85 14.73 15.97
CA SER A 444 -3.11 15.58 14.81
C SER A 444 -4.54 16.13 14.78
N GLY A 445 -5.21 16.15 15.94
CA GLY A 445 -6.57 16.69 16.07
C GLY A 445 -7.64 15.81 15.46
N GLY A 446 -7.44 14.49 15.47
CA GLY A 446 -8.38 13.52 14.91
C GLY A 446 -8.23 13.32 13.41
N LEU A 447 -7.06 13.60 12.82
CA LEU A 447 -6.79 13.36 11.40
C LEU A 447 -7.13 11.93 11.01
N ARG A 448 -7.96 11.78 9.97
CA ARG A 448 -8.44 10.49 9.51
C ARG A 448 -7.50 9.90 8.46
N LYS A 449 -7.02 8.67 8.69
CA LYS A 449 -6.10 7.94 7.78
C LYS A 449 -6.33 6.44 7.87
N ASP A 450 -6.13 5.73 6.78
CA ASP A 450 -6.05 4.26 6.75
C ASP A 450 -4.61 3.75 6.72
N THR A 451 -3.67 4.59 6.32
CA THR A 451 -2.23 4.28 6.25
C THR A 451 -1.43 5.34 6.99
N VAL A 452 -0.58 4.95 7.93
CA VAL A 452 0.21 5.87 8.75
C VAL A 452 1.68 5.45 8.76
N LEU A 453 2.57 6.40 8.44
CA LEU A 453 4.00 6.17 8.47
C LEU A 453 4.54 6.31 9.89
N LEU A 454 5.03 5.20 10.47
CA LEU A 454 5.77 5.21 11.74
C LEU A 454 7.27 5.25 11.46
N ARG A 455 7.90 6.36 11.84
CA ARG A 455 9.35 6.53 11.68
C ARG A 455 10.12 5.70 12.71
N HIS A 456 11.39 5.46 12.44
CA HIS A 456 12.30 4.83 13.40
C HIS A 456 12.16 5.40 14.82
N GLY A 457 11.93 4.55 15.80
CA GLY A 457 11.79 4.91 17.21
C GLY A 457 10.52 5.71 17.58
N GLU A 458 9.61 5.93 16.64
CA GLU A 458 8.37 6.68 16.87
C GLU A 458 7.33 5.85 17.63
N THR A 459 6.53 6.56 18.43
CA THR A 459 5.29 6.05 19.00
C THR A 459 4.13 6.88 18.49
N MET A 460 3.15 6.23 17.88
CA MET A 460 1.94 6.86 17.37
C MET A 460 0.71 6.31 18.07
N ILE A 461 -0.22 7.20 18.41
CA ILE A 461 -1.52 6.85 18.96
C ILE A 461 -2.55 7.01 17.85
N ALA A 462 -3.33 5.97 17.64
CA ALA A 462 -4.37 5.93 16.62
C ALA A 462 -5.64 5.31 17.21
N ASP A 463 -6.76 6.02 17.13
CA ASP A 463 -8.06 5.57 17.59
C ASP A 463 -8.92 5.15 16.40
N LEU A 464 -9.60 4.01 16.48
CA LEU A 464 -10.60 3.61 15.50
C LEU A 464 -11.95 3.35 16.19
N ILE A 465 -13.03 3.48 15.42
CA ILE A 465 -14.37 3.03 15.82
C ILE A 465 -14.59 1.65 15.20
N ALA A 466 -14.98 0.69 16.02
CA ALA A 466 -15.27 -0.66 15.58
C ALA A 466 -16.72 -0.72 15.04
N ASP A 467 -16.94 -0.25 13.83
CA ASP A 467 -18.24 -0.14 13.19
C ASP A 467 -18.42 -1.06 11.97
N ASN A 468 -17.42 -1.91 11.70
CA ASN A 468 -17.40 -2.80 10.54
C ASN A 468 -17.02 -4.23 10.96
N PRO A 469 -17.98 -5.07 11.40
CA PRO A 469 -17.69 -6.39 11.93
C PRO A 469 -17.00 -7.33 10.95
N GLY A 470 -16.00 -8.06 11.44
CA GLY A 470 -15.24 -9.04 10.65
C GLY A 470 -13.85 -9.34 11.22
N GLU A 471 -13.02 -9.98 10.43
CA GLU A 471 -11.58 -10.06 10.67
C GLU A 471 -10.86 -9.28 9.56
N TRP A 472 -10.06 -8.31 9.95
CA TRP A 472 -9.48 -7.33 9.05
C TRP A 472 -7.96 -7.37 9.11
N ALA A 473 -7.30 -7.34 7.98
CA ALA A 473 -5.85 -7.28 7.93
C ALA A 473 -5.34 -5.96 8.53
N PHE A 474 -4.24 -6.07 9.26
CA PHE A 474 -3.46 -4.97 9.81
C PHE A 474 -1.99 -5.29 9.58
N HIS A 475 -1.31 -4.51 8.75
CA HIS A 475 0.03 -4.85 8.29
C HIS A 475 0.87 -3.64 7.90
N CYS A 476 2.17 -3.83 7.74
CA CYS A 476 3.03 -2.88 7.06
C CYS A 476 2.76 -2.92 5.55
N HIS A 477 2.64 -1.76 4.91
CA HIS A 477 2.43 -1.68 3.46
C HIS A 477 3.72 -1.79 2.64
N ASN A 478 4.89 -1.91 3.29
CA ASN A 478 6.06 -2.44 2.61
C ASN A 478 5.80 -3.92 2.33
N ALA A 479 5.72 -4.30 1.05
CA ALA A 479 5.29 -5.63 0.62
C ALA A 479 6.25 -6.73 1.10
N TYR A 480 7.54 -6.46 1.15
CA TYR A 480 8.56 -7.40 1.63
C TYR A 480 8.49 -7.60 3.14
N HIS A 481 8.23 -6.54 3.91
CA HIS A 481 7.99 -6.64 5.36
C HIS A 481 6.72 -7.43 5.66
N MET A 482 5.64 -7.14 4.94
CA MET A 482 4.37 -7.85 5.08
C MET A 482 4.55 -9.35 4.81
N GLU A 483 5.20 -9.70 3.69
CA GLU A 483 5.38 -11.09 3.28
C GLU A 483 6.28 -11.88 4.23
N THR A 484 7.17 -11.21 4.96
CA THR A 484 8.09 -11.83 5.92
C THR A 484 7.68 -11.66 7.38
N GLY A 485 6.42 -11.25 7.65
CA GLY A 485 5.81 -11.38 8.96
C GLY A 485 5.29 -10.10 9.60
N MET A 486 5.44 -8.90 9.00
CA MET A 486 4.83 -7.68 9.54
C MET A 486 3.33 -7.60 9.16
N PHE A 487 2.59 -8.62 9.59
CA PHE A 487 1.18 -8.83 9.34
C PHE A 487 0.48 -9.32 10.62
N SER A 488 -0.69 -8.78 10.89
CA SER A 488 -1.58 -9.14 11.99
C SER A 488 -3.04 -8.92 11.56
N SER A 489 -3.99 -9.02 12.48
CA SER A 489 -5.38 -8.69 12.20
C SER A 489 -6.06 -7.95 13.35
N LEU A 490 -7.15 -7.25 13.00
CA LEU A 490 -8.17 -6.76 13.93
C LEU A 490 -9.36 -7.72 13.84
N ARG A 491 -9.75 -8.33 14.96
CA ARG A 491 -10.84 -9.29 15.03
C ARG A 491 -11.97 -8.81 15.93
N TYR A 492 -13.19 -8.93 15.44
CA TYR A 492 -14.40 -8.70 16.24
C TYR A 492 -14.77 -9.96 17.04
N GLU A 493 -15.11 -9.75 18.34
CA GLU A 493 -15.50 -10.79 19.30
C GLU A 493 -17.02 -10.79 19.54
#